data_11aaabfd1ce9197641a772a2dbbc4df3
#
_entry.id   11aaabfd1ce9197641a772a2dbbc4df3
#
_cell.length_a   1.000
_cell.length_b   1.000
_cell.length_c   1.000
_cell.angle_alpha   90.00
_cell.angle_beta   90.00
_cell.angle_gamma   90.00
#
_symmetry.space_group_name_H-M   'P 1'
#
loop_
_entity.id
_entity.type
_entity.pdbx_description
1 polymer ?
#
loop_
_entity_poly.entity_id
_entity_poly.type
_entity_poly.pdbx_seq_one_letter_code
_entity_poly.pdbx_strand_id
1 'polypeptide(L)'
;MHIIVTGAAGFIGSNLIAGLNQRGVRNIIAVDHLKQADKFKNLVDCEIADYLDKEEFLERLLEGQFDGEVSAIFHQGACSDTMESDGRYMMENNYRYSLNLLDWCLEQEVPLLYASSAAVYGASTVFKEERAYEAPLNVYGYSKFLFDQVVRQRLAQGRHTQVVGFRYFNVYGPRESHKGRMASVAYHHRQQFQTQGKVKLFAGCDGYADGAQQRDFVYVDDVVKVNLHFLDHPEHSGIFNLGTGRAQSFNELAVANLNACRALAHAKSSQTPYSALSLSELHSAGLLEYTPFPDALKGKYQSFTEADLSKLRQAGYQGTFASVEEGVARYIAWLDSHA
;
A
#
# COMPACT_ATOMS: atom_id res chain seq x y z
N MET A 1 -13.34 24.26 -1.38
CA MET A 1 -13.67 22.82 -1.48
C MET A 1 -12.63 22.00 -0.74
N HIS A 2 -13.05 20.91 -0.13
CA HIS A 2 -12.19 20.02 0.65
C HIS A 2 -11.70 18.84 -0.19
N ILE A 3 -10.51 18.33 0.11
CA ILE A 3 -10.12 16.97 -0.27
C ILE A 3 -10.39 16.08 0.94
N ILE A 4 -11.07 14.95 0.74
CA ILE A 4 -11.32 13.98 1.79
C ILE A 4 -10.35 12.82 1.64
N VAL A 5 -9.70 12.40 2.73
CA VAL A 5 -8.85 11.21 2.76
C VAL A 5 -9.39 10.26 3.81
N THR A 6 -9.97 9.13 3.40
CA THR A 6 -10.36 8.07 4.34
C THR A 6 -9.20 7.10 4.59
N GLY A 7 -9.16 6.49 5.77
CA GLY A 7 -7.97 5.77 6.20
C GLY A 7 -6.79 6.71 6.45
N ALA A 8 -7.10 7.95 6.80
CA ALA A 8 -6.17 9.07 6.91
C ALA A 8 -5.03 8.84 7.90
N ALA A 9 -5.30 8.22 9.04
CA ALA A 9 -4.30 7.86 10.04
C ALA A 9 -3.60 6.52 9.72
N GLY A 10 -3.96 5.88 8.62
CA GLY A 10 -3.33 4.65 8.11
C GLY A 10 -2.03 4.92 7.37
N PHE A 11 -1.39 3.86 6.92
CA PHE A 11 -0.11 3.88 6.21
C PHE A 11 -0.16 4.75 4.94
N ILE A 12 -0.98 4.38 3.95
CA ILE A 12 -1.03 5.07 2.66
C ILE A 12 -1.74 6.43 2.81
N GLY A 13 -2.86 6.49 3.56
CA GLY A 13 -3.62 7.72 3.73
C GLY A 13 -2.82 8.87 4.32
N SER A 14 -2.02 8.62 5.36
CA SER A 14 -1.18 9.65 5.98
C SER A 14 -0.03 10.12 5.07
N ASN A 15 0.54 9.22 4.26
CA ASN A 15 1.54 9.61 3.25
C ASN A 15 0.90 10.43 2.11
N LEU A 16 -0.35 10.13 1.72
CA LEU A 16 -1.10 10.96 0.76
C LEU A 16 -1.36 12.37 1.31
N ILE A 17 -1.77 12.50 2.58
CA ILE A 17 -1.94 13.81 3.22
C ILE A 17 -0.61 14.57 3.23
N ALA A 18 0.49 13.92 3.61
CA ALA A 18 1.81 14.55 3.57
C ALA A 18 2.18 15.00 2.15
N GLY A 19 1.91 14.18 1.12
CA GLY A 19 2.13 14.54 -0.28
C GLY A 19 1.25 15.71 -0.77
N LEU A 20 0.00 15.78 -0.33
CA LEU A 20 -0.90 16.91 -0.57
C LEU A 20 -0.39 18.19 0.14
N ASN A 21 0.06 18.06 1.40
CA ASN A 21 0.64 19.19 2.14
C ASN A 21 1.91 19.74 1.46
N GLN A 22 2.77 18.88 0.90
CA GLN A 22 3.95 19.31 0.11
C GLN A 22 3.55 20.13 -1.11
N ARG A 23 2.35 19.92 -1.68
CA ARG A 23 1.76 20.73 -2.76
C ARG A 23 1.04 21.98 -2.25
N GLY A 24 1.06 22.26 -0.95
CA GLY A 24 0.38 23.41 -0.33
C GLY A 24 -1.12 23.20 -0.08
N VAL A 25 -1.65 21.99 -0.29
CA VAL A 25 -3.06 21.66 0.00
C VAL A 25 -3.20 21.38 1.49
N ARG A 26 -4.03 22.17 2.18
CA ARG A 26 -4.29 22.05 3.63
C ARG A 26 -5.77 21.86 3.95
N ASN A 27 -6.64 22.16 3.00
CA ASN A 27 -8.08 22.01 3.17
C ASN A 27 -8.49 20.52 3.02
N ILE A 28 -7.97 19.70 3.93
CA ILE A 28 -8.11 18.24 3.93
C ILE A 28 -8.95 17.83 5.14
N ILE A 29 -10.01 17.05 4.89
CA ILE A 29 -10.74 16.33 5.94
C ILE A 29 -10.15 14.94 6.08
N ALA A 30 -9.52 14.68 7.22
CA ALA A 30 -8.95 13.38 7.55
C ALA A 30 -10.03 12.49 8.18
N VAL A 31 -10.34 11.35 7.54
CA VAL A 31 -11.37 10.42 8.02
C VAL A 31 -10.72 9.09 8.40
N ASP A 32 -10.86 8.69 9.64
CA ASP A 32 -10.35 7.39 10.13
C ASP A 32 -11.12 6.98 11.41
N HIS A 33 -10.76 5.85 11.99
CA HIS A 33 -11.07 5.50 13.37
C HIS A 33 -9.77 5.36 14.17
N LEU A 34 -9.71 5.94 15.37
CA LEU A 34 -8.55 5.86 16.25
C LEU A 34 -8.72 4.78 17.34
N LYS A 35 -9.39 3.65 17.02
CA LYS A 35 -9.48 2.49 17.94
C LYS A 35 -8.10 1.99 18.39
N GLN A 36 -7.11 2.08 17.52
CA GLN A 36 -5.69 1.96 17.86
C GLN A 36 -5.14 3.37 18.02
N ALA A 37 -5.05 3.85 19.27
CA ALA A 37 -4.69 5.23 19.57
C ALA A 37 -3.36 5.66 18.89
N ASP A 38 -2.35 4.80 18.88
CA ASP A 38 -1.03 5.08 18.29
C ASP A 38 -1.05 5.52 16.81
N LYS A 39 -2.14 5.26 16.08
CA LYS A 39 -2.31 5.75 14.70
C LYS A 39 -2.25 7.27 14.59
N PHE A 40 -2.56 8.03 15.64
CA PHE A 40 -2.46 9.49 15.62
C PHE A 40 -1.06 9.97 15.26
N LYS A 41 -0.02 9.20 15.60
CA LYS A 41 1.38 9.52 15.30
C LYS A 41 1.62 9.75 13.81
N ASN A 42 0.84 9.10 12.94
CA ASN A 42 0.91 9.28 11.50
C ASN A 42 0.36 10.61 10.99
N LEU A 43 -0.38 11.35 11.83
CA LEU A 43 -0.99 12.63 11.48
C LEU A 43 -0.33 13.83 12.17
N VAL A 44 0.60 13.62 13.11
CA VAL A 44 1.18 14.69 13.95
C VAL A 44 1.87 15.77 13.12
N ASP A 45 2.51 15.40 12.02
CA ASP A 45 3.22 16.28 11.10
C ASP A 45 2.40 16.61 9.83
N CYS A 46 1.11 16.27 9.82
CA CYS A 46 0.19 16.57 8.73
C CYS A 46 -0.64 17.83 9.05
N GLU A 47 -0.80 18.69 8.05
CA GLU A 47 -1.69 19.86 8.12
C GLU A 47 -3.06 19.48 7.53
N ILE A 48 -4.09 19.44 8.37
CA ILE A 48 -5.46 19.10 8.01
C ILE A 48 -6.43 20.17 8.49
N ALA A 49 -7.57 20.32 7.82
CA ALA A 49 -8.61 21.25 8.21
C ALA A 49 -9.50 20.68 9.32
N ASP A 50 -9.79 19.37 9.26
CA ASP A 50 -10.62 18.69 10.26
C ASP A 50 -10.32 17.18 10.28
N TYR A 51 -10.69 16.53 11.40
CA TYR A 51 -10.70 15.09 11.59
C TYR A 51 -12.09 14.61 11.92
N LEU A 52 -12.56 13.57 11.24
CA LEU A 52 -13.84 12.93 11.51
C LEU A 52 -13.66 11.43 11.75
N ASP A 53 -14.41 10.87 12.69
CA ASP A 53 -14.56 9.41 12.78
C ASP A 53 -15.26 8.90 11.52
N LYS A 54 -14.87 7.71 11.07
CA LYS A 54 -15.38 7.15 9.81
C LYS A 54 -16.90 6.91 9.79
N GLU A 55 -17.50 6.63 10.95
CA GLU A 55 -18.93 6.39 11.08
C GLU A 55 -19.69 7.71 11.04
N GLU A 56 -19.24 8.71 11.80
CA GLU A 56 -19.74 10.09 11.74
C GLU A 56 -19.64 10.69 10.34
N PHE A 57 -18.48 10.51 9.70
CA PHE A 57 -18.29 11.01 8.34
C PHE A 57 -19.29 10.40 7.37
N LEU A 58 -19.50 9.07 7.40
CA LEU A 58 -20.44 8.41 6.49
C LEU A 58 -21.89 8.89 6.74
N GLU A 59 -22.30 9.05 7.97
CA GLU A 59 -23.61 9.56 8.36
C GLU A 59 -23.84 10.96 7.80
N ARG A 60 -22.91 11.88 8.04
CA ARG A 60 -22.95 13.26 7.52
C ARG A 60 -22.91 13.34 6.02
N LEU A 61 -22.16 12.42 5.35
CA LEU A 61 -22.09 12.34 3.89
C LEU A 61 -23.46 11.95 3.31
N LEU A 62 -24.12 10.94 3.89
CA LEU A 62 -25.43 10.46 3.44
C LEU A 62 -26.57 11.46 3.76
N GLU A 63 -26.38 12.33 4.73
CA GLU A 63 -27.29 13.46 5.02
C GLU A 63 -27.07 14.69 4.11
N GLY A 64 -26.12 14.63 3.16
CA GLY A 64 -25.84 15.72 2.22
C GLY A 64 -25.04 16.88 2.79
N GLN A 65 -24.41 16.72 3.98
CA GLN A 65 -23.67 17.81 4.62
C GLN A 65 -22.39 18.22 3.88
N PHE A 66 -21.96 17.45 2.88
CA PHE A 66 -20.79 17.72 2.06
C PHE A 66 -21.11 18.07 0.60
N ASP A 67 -22.38 18.21 0.25
CA ASP A 67 -22.80 18.49 -1.11
C ASP A 67 -22.24 19.82 -1.62
N GLY A 68 -21.57 19.79 -2.77
CA GLY A 68 -20.93 20.95 -3.39
C GLY A 68 -19.65 21.45 -2.70
N GLU A 69 -19.18 20.81 -1.61
CA GLU A 69 -18.01 21.27 -0.84
C GLU A 69 -16.76 20.44 -1.04
N VAL A 70 -16.84 19.30 -1.73
CA VAL A 70 -15.75 18.35 -1.92
C VAL A 70 -15.21 18.42 -3.33
N SER A 71 -13.88 18.44 -3.47
CA SER A 71 -13.20 18.44 -4.78
C SER A 71 -12.70 17.05 -5.18
N ALA A 72 -12.40 16.17 -4.23
CA ALA A 72 -11.99 14.78 -4.49
C ALA A 72 -12.05 13.94 -3.19
N ILE A 73 -12.23 12.63 -3.33
CA ILE A 73 -12.10 11.67 -2.24
C ILE A 73 -10.98 10.67 -2.55
N PHE A 74 -9.97 10.59 -1.68
CA PHE A 74 -9.00 9.49 -1.63
C PHE A 74 -9.49 8.45 -0.62
N HIS A 75 -10.04 7.36 -1.11
CA HIS A 75 -10.56 6.30 -0.25
C HIS A 75 -9.51 5.21 -0.01
N GLN A 76 -8.73 5.38 1.07
CA GLN A 76 -7.70 4.43 1.50
C GLN A 76 -8.15 3.58 2.71
N GLY A 77 -9.28 3.93 3.31
CA GLY A 77 -9.83 3.23 4.47
C GLY A 77 -10.33 1.83 4.15
N ALA A 78 -9.78 0.84 4.83
CA ALA A 78 -10.21 -0.56 4.74
C ALA A 78 -9.65 -1.38 5.91
N CYS A 79 -10.27 -2.51 6.21
CA CYS A 79 -9.58 -3.60 6.90
C CYS A 79 -8.63 -4.26 5.89
N SER A 80 -7.32 -4.18 6.13
CA SER A 80 -6.29 -4.75 5.26
C SER A 80 -5.71 -6.07 5.79
N ASP A 81 -6.31 -6.63 6.85
CA ASP A 81 -5.89 -7.92 7.41
C ASP A 81 -6.38 -9.07 6.50
N THR A 82 -5.44 -9.68 5.79
CA THR A 82 -5.72 -10.81 4.89
C THR A 82 -6.05 -12.11 5.64
N MET A 83 -5.84 -12.13 6.95
CA MET A 83 -6.13 -13.26 7.85
C MET A 83 -7.45 -13.07 8.62
N GLU A 84 -8.17 -11.96 8.39
CA GLU A 84 -9.49 -11.76 8.98
C GLU A 84 -10.47 -12.85 8.50
N SER A 85 -11.15 -13.47 9.43
CA SER A 85 -12.10 -14.58 9.19
C SER A 85 -13.56 -14.14 9.28
N ASP A 86 -13.87 -12.98 9.87
CA ASP A 86 -15.21 -12.43 9.89
C ASP A 86 -15.54 -11.80 8.52
N GLY A 87 -16.15 -12.63 7.65
CA GLY A 87 -16.57 -12.20 6.33
C GLY A 87 -17.63 -11.10 6.36
N ARG A 88 -18.51 -11.07 7.35
CA ARG A 88 -19.53 -10.03 7.50
C ARG A 88 -18.90 -8.68 7.80
N TYR A 89 -18.03 -8.63 8.80
CA TYR A 89 -17.26 -7.43 9.11
C TYR A 89 -16.46 -6.93 7.89
N MET A 90 -15.77 -7.84 7.20
CA MET A 90 -15.00 -7.49 6.00
C MET A 90 -15.87 -6.87 4.91
N MET A 91 -17.05 -7.46 4.64
CA MET A 91 -17.95 -6.95 3.61
C MET A 91 -18.59 -5.61 3.99
N GLU A 92 -19.00 -5.44 5.24
CA GLU A 92 -19.53 -4.15 5.71
C GLU A 92 -18.46 -3.05 5.64
N ASN A 93 -17.28 -3.32 6.17
CA ASN A 93 -16.21 -2.32 6.28
C ASN A 93 -15.53 -1.99 4.94
N ASN A 94 -15.30 -2.98 4.07
CA ASN A 94 -14.55 -2.77 2.83
C ASN A 94 -15.44 -2.59 1.59
N TYR A 95 -16.58 -3.29 1.54
CA TYR A 95 -17.43 -3.26 0.36
C TYR A 95 -18.59 -2.28 0.50
N ARG A 96 -19.42 -2.41 1.56
CA ARG A 96 -20.59 -1.53 1.74
C ARG A 96 -20.19 -0.08 1.93
N TYR A 97 -19.20 0.17 2.79
CA TYR A 97 -18.68 1.52 2.99
C TYR A 97 -18.19 2.14 1.67
N SER A 98 -17.42 1.38 0.88
CA SER A 98 -16.93 1.83 -0.43
C SER A 98 -18.06 2.10 -1.42
N LEU A 99 -19.14 1.29 -1.41
CA LEU A 99 -20.32 1.53 -2.25
C LEU A 99 -21.01 2.84 -1.94
N ASN A 100 -21.21 3.15 -0.66
CA ASN A 100 -21.83 4.41 -0.24
C ASN A 100 -21.02 5.62 -0.75
N LEU A 101 -19.69 5.55 -0.64
CA LEU A 101 -18.81 6.59 -1.18
C LEU A 101 -18.90 6.68 -2.70
N LEU A 102 -18.89 5.54 -3.40
CA LEU A 102 -18.99 5.52 -4.86
C LEU A 102 -20.30 6.13 -5.34
N ASP A 103 -21.43 5.71 -4.77
CA ASP A 103 -22.75 6.18 -5.18
C ASP A 103 -22.88 7.70 -4.92
N TRP A 104 -22.44 8.20 -3.76
CA TRP A 104 -22.41 9.63 -3.47
C TRP A 104 -21.48 10.41 -4.43
N CYS A 105 -20.26 9.89 -4.69
CA CYS A 105 -19.33 10.53 -5.62
C CYS A 105 -19.88 10.62 -7.04
N LEU A 106 -20.58 9.57 -7.50
CA LEU A 106 -21.24 9.58 -8.82
C LEU A 106 -22.43 10.54 -8.89
N GLU A 107 -23.15 10.73 -7.79
CA GLU A 107 -24.28 11.67 -7.71
C GLU A 107 -23.80 13.12 -7.66
N GLN A 108 -22.74 13.39 -6.88
CA GLN A 108 -22.19 14.75 -6.68
C GLN A 108 -21.12 15.12 -7.72
N GLU A 109 -20.83 14.25 -8.69
CA GLU A 109 -19.77 14.42 -9.70
C GLU A 109 -18.37 14.68 -9.09
N VAL A 110 -18.10 14.06 -7.92
CA VAL A 110 -16.83 14.19 -7.18
C VAL A 110 -15.89 13.06 -7.56
N PRO A 111 -14.63 13.31 -7.95
CA PRO A 111 -13.61 12.30 -8.21
C PRO A 111 -13.40 11.36 -7.03
N LEU A 112 -13.38 10.04 -7.30
CA LEU A 112 -13.08 8.98 -6.32
C LEU A 112 -11.83 8.21 -6.74
N LEU A 113 -10.77 8.30 -5.93
CA LEU A 113 -9.54 7.53 -6.09
C LEU A 113 -9.47 6.52 -4.92
N TYR A 114 -9.51 5.21 -5.19
CA TYR A 114 -9.66 4.22 -4.14
C TYR A 114 -8.59 3.13 -4.14
N ALA A 115 -8.33 2.58 -2.96
CA ALA A 115 -7.44 1.46 -2.75
C ALA A 115 -8.12 0.14 -3.13
N SER A 116 -7.74 -0.45 -4.26
CA SER A 116 -7.89 -1.87 -4.55
C SER A 116 -6.63 -2.63 -4.13
N SER A 117 -6.45 -3.87 -4.57
CA SER A 117 -5.34 -4.72 -4.13
C SER A 117 -4.95 -5.76 -5.17
N ALA A 118 -3.66 -6.09 -5.27
CA ALA A 118 -3.18 -7.25 -6.01
C ALA A 118 -3.71 -8.59 -5.45
N ALA A 119 -4.26 -8.62 -4.24
CA ALA A 119 -4.94 -9.80 -3.68
C ALA A 119 -6.13 -10.27 -4.52
N VAL A 120 -6.68 -9.43 -5.40
CA VAL A 120 -7.75 -9.79 -6.35
C VAL A 120 -7.32 -10.85 -7.36
N TYR A 121 -6.02 -10.92 -7.67
CA TYR A 121 -5.46 -11.90 -8.61
C TYR A 121 -5.35 -13.31 -8.03
N GLY A 122 -5.30 -13.44 -6.71
CA GLY A 122 -5.20 -14.73 -6.05
C GLY A 122 -3.97 -15.51 -6.47
N ALA A 123 -4.16 -16.72 -6.98
CA ALA A 123 -3.08 -17.60 -7.44
C ALA A 123 -2.71 -17.40 -8.93
N SER A 124 -3.20 -16.35 -9.59
CA SER A 124 -2.82 -16.05 -10.98
C SER A 124 -1.32 -15.79 -11.10
N THR A 125 -0.75 -16.16 -12.22
CA THR A 125 0.61 -15.80 -12.63
C THR A 125 0.64 -14.63 -13.61
N VAL A 126 -0.56 -14.12 -13.99
CA VAL A 126 -0.73 -12.98 -14.88
C VAL A 126 -1.43 -11.87 -14.12
N PHE A 127 -0.81 -10.71 -14.04
CA PHE A 127 -1.28 -9.57 -13.25
C PHE A 127 -1.73 -8.42 -14.16
N LYS A 128 -2.74 -8.70 -15.00
CA LYS A 128 -3.41 -7.70 -15.84
C LYS A 128 -4.81 -7.39 -15.29
N GLU A 129 -5.26 -6.16 -15.46
CA GLU A 129 -6.54 -5.68 -14.95
C GLU A 129 -7.74 -6.21 -15.78
N GLU A 130 -7.72 -7.51 -16.04
CA GLU A 130 -8.73 -8.25 -16.82
C GLU A 130 -9.39 -9.32 -15.95
N ARG A 131 -10.70 -9.49 -16.11
CA ARG A 131 -11.52 -10.41 -15.31
C ARG A 131 -11.01 -11.86 -15.35
N ALA A 132 -10.42 -12.29 -16.45
CA ALA A 132 -9.93 -13.66 -16.64
C ALA A 132 -8.79 -14.03 -15.65
N TYR A 133 -8.08 -13.06 -15.10
CA TYR A 133 -6.94 -13.26 -14.20
C TYR A 133 -7.28 -13.03 -12.72
N GLU A 134 -8.55 -12.79 -12.40
CA GLU A 134 -9.02 -12.41 -11.06
C GLU A 134 -9.70 -13.59 -10.37
N ALA A 135 -9.06 -14.11 -9.29
CA ALA A 135 -9.56 -15.22 -8.49
C ALA A 135 -9.07 -15.11 -7.03
N PRO A 136 -9.66 -14.19 -6.23
CA PRO A 136 -9.17 -13.92 -4.87
C PRO A 136 -9.22 -15.17 -3.98
N LEU A 137 -8.21 -15.34 -3.11
CA LEU A 137 -8.04 -16.51 -2.24
C LEU A 137 -8.60 -16.33 -0.82
N ASN A 138 -8.99 -15.11 -0.44
CA ASN A 138 -9.52 -14.78 0.88
C ASN A 138 -10.59 -13.70 0.79
N VAL A 139 -11.32 -13.50 1.90
CA VAL A 139 -12.43 -12.53 1.95
C VAL A 139 -11.97 -11.08 1.78
N TYR A 140 -10.74 -10.74 2.19
CA TYR A 140 -10.16 -9.42 1.90
C TYR A 140 -10.04 -9.19 0.39
N GLY A 141 -9.36 -10.09 -0.31
CA GLY A 141 -9.23 -10.03 -1.77
C GLY A 141 -10.60 -10.02 -2.47
N TYR A 142 -11.55 -10.83 -1.96
CA TYR A 142 -12.93 -10.87 -2.48
C TYR A 142 -13.66 -9.53 -2.30
N SER A 143 -13.51 -8.86 -1.16
CA SER A 143 -14.14 -7.55 -0.91
C SER A 143 -13.67 -6.50 -1.91
N LYS A 144 -12.38 -6.47 -2.22
CA LYS A 144 -11.77 -5.57 -3.22
C LYS A 144 -12.19 -5.94 -4.64
N PHE A 145 -12.15 -7.24 -4.96
CA PHE A 145 -12.62 -7.78 -6.23
C PHE A 145 -14.06 -7.40 -6.53
N LEU A 146 -14.96 -7.60 -5.57
CA LEU A 146 -16.39 -7.31 -5.79
C LEU A 146 -16.62 -5.81 -6.00
N PHE A 147 -15.91 -4.96 -5.26
CA PHE A 147 -15.98 -3.51 -5.47
C PHE A 147 -15.44 -3.11 -6.85
N ASP A 148 -14.31 -3.66 -7.29
CA ASP A 148 -13.78 -3.47 -8.65
C ASP A 148 -14.82 -3.85 -9.74
N GLN A 149 -15.60 -4.94 -9.53
CA GLN A 149 -16.66 -5.32 -10.49
C GLN A 149 -17.78 -4.28 -10.56
N VAL A 150 -18.20 -3.75 -9.40
CA VAL A 150 -19.24 -2.70 -9.36
C VAL A 150 -18.73 -1.43 -10.05
N VAL A 151 -17.50 -1.01 -9.77
CA VAL A 151 -16.89 0.15 -10.45
C VAL A 151 -16.87 -0.03 -11.96
N ARG A 152 -16.46 -1.20 -12.47
CA ARG A 152 -16.52 -1.51 -13.92
C ARG A 152 -17.93 -1.37 -14.48
N GLN A 153 -18.93 -1.87 -13.77
CA GLN A 153 -20.34 -1.76 -14.20
C GLN A 153 -20.82 -0.29 -14.24
N ARG A 154 -20.46 0.51 -13.23
CA ARG A 154 -20.80 1.94 -13.19
C ARG A 154 -20.14 2.72 -14.31
N LEU A 155 -18.86 2.49 -14.57
CA LEU A 155 -18.12 3.12 -15.66
C LEU A 155 -18.69 2.74 -17.04
N ALA A 156 -19.09 1.49 -17.24
CA ALA A 156 -19.71 1.03 -18.49
C ALA A 156 -21.08 1.67 -18.76
N GLN A 157 -21.73 2.27 -17.76
CA GLN A 157 -22.98 3.01 -17.89
C GLN A 157 -22.79 4.45 -18.41
N GLY A 158 -21.57 4.85 -18.78
CA GLY A 158 -21.28 6.15 -19.36
C GLY A 158 -21.28 7.33 -18.36
N ARG A 159 -20.96 7.05 -17.08
CA ARG A 159 -20.76 8.12 -16.10
C ARG A 159 -19.48 8.90 -16.41
N HIS A 160 -19.53 10.22 -16.27
CA HIS A 160 -18.39 11.11 -16.56
C HIS A 160 -17.53 11.41 -15.33
N THR A 161 -18.01 11.12 -14.12
CA THR A 161 -17.25 11.27 -12.88
C THR A 161 -16.01 10.40 -12.89
N GLN A 162 -14.87 10.96 -12.54
CA GLN A 162 -13.64 10.20 -12.42
C GLN A 162 -13.74 9.16 -11.28
N VAL A 163 -13.51 7.91 -11.61
CA VAL A 163 -13.35 6.83 -10.62
C VAL A 163 -12.10 6.02 -10.96
N VAL A 164 -11.14 6.02 -10.04
CA VAL A 164 -9.84 5.36 -10.23
C VAL A 164 -9.58 4.37 -9.11
N GLY A 165 -9.42 3.10 -9.44
CA GLY A 165 -9.01 2.05 -8.50
C GLY A 165 -7.55 1.69 -8.69
N PHE A 166 -6.78 1.65 -7.60
CA PHE A 166 -5.40 1.22 -7.64
C PHE A 166 -5.25 -0.15 -6.99
N ARG A 167 -4.84 -1.16 -7.75
CA ARG A 167 -4.42 -2.46 -7.25
C ARG A 167 -3.01 -2.36 -6.71
N TYR A 168 -2.89 -2.00 -5.43
CA TYR A 168 -1.60 -1.90 -4.77
C TYR A 168 -0.94 -3.28 -4.69
N PHE A 169 0.32 -3.33 -5.09
CA PHE A 169 1.22 -4.46 -4.88
C PHE A 169 1.84 -4.36 -3.49
N ASN A 170 3.06 -4.83 -3.28
CA ASN A 170 3.65 -4.87 -1.95
C ASN A 170 4.22 -3.51 -1.54
N VAL A 171 3.35 -2.63 -1.05
CA VAL A 171 3.74 -1.29 -0.60
C VAL A 171 4.51 -1.37 0.71
N TYR A 172 5.62 -0.62 0.81
CA TYR A 172 6.41 -0.45 2.02
C TYR A 172 6.86 1.00 2.19
N GLY A 173 7.19 1.40 3.44
CA GLY A 173 7.70 2.74 3.68
C GLY A 173 7.26 3.37 5.01
N PRO A 174 7.50 4.67 5.22
CA PRO A 174 7.13 5.43 6.41
C PRO A 174 5.68 5.23 6.87
N ARG A 175 5.46 5.33 8.21
CA ARG A 175 4.12 5.37 8.84
C ARG A 175 3.33 4.04 8.82
N GLU A 176 4.01 2.89 8.67
CA GLU A 176 3.34 1.58 8.71
C GLU A 176 3.45 0.81 10.03
N SER A 177 4.16 1.32 11.03
CA SER A 177 4.46 0.63 12.30
C SER A 177 3.22 0.14 13.06
N HIS A 178 2.10 0.88 12.97
CA HIS A 178 0.82 0.53 13.60
C HIS A 178 0.17 -0.74 13.02
N LYS A 179 0.61 -1.23 11.85
CA LYS A 179 0.01 -2.39 11.18
C LYS A 179 0.35 -3.73 11.84
N GLY A 180 1.25 -3.75 12.83
CA GLY A 180 1.64 -4.99 13.51
C GLY A 180 2.11 -6.06 12.52
N ARG A 181 1.51 -7.27 12.57
CA ARG A 181 1.87 -8.37 11.67
C ARG A 181 1.66 -8.08 10.18
N MET A 182 0.81 -7.11 9.85
CA MET A 182 0.51 -6.70 8.47
C MET A 182 1.42 -5.58 7.96
N ALA A 183 2.41 -5.16 8.73
CA ALA A 183 3.47 -4.28 8.26
C ALA A 183 4.31 -4.98 7.18
N SER A 184 5.00 -4.20 6.35
CA SER A 184 5.80 -4.75 5.25
C SER A 184 6.94 -5.64 5.72
N VAL A 185 7.40 -6.51 4.84
CA VAL A 185 8.58 -7.34 5.12
C VAL A 185 9.82 -6.48 5.35
N ALA A 186 9.94 -5.32 4.68
CA ALA A 186 11.03 -4.36 4.93
C ALA A 186 11.03 -3.85 6.38
N TYR A 187 9.86 -3.52 6.94
CA TYR A 187 9.71 -3.15 8.35
C TYR A 187 10.12 -4.30 9.28
N HIS A 188 9.62 -5.52 9.02
CA HIS A 188 9.93 -6.68 9.84
C HIS A 188 11.42 -7.04 9.81
N HIS A 189 12.09 -6.95 8.66
CA HIS A 189 13.54 -7.18 8.56
C HIS A 189 14.32 -6.20 9.45
N ARG A 190 13.97 -4.92 9.43
CA ARG A 190 14.60 -3.93 10.31
C ARG A 190 14.37 -4.26 11.79
N GLN A 191 13.12 -4.61 12.18
CA GLN A 191 12.82 -4.98 13.57
C GLN A 191 13.58 -6.24 14.01
N GLN A 192 13.66 -7.26 13.16
CA GLN A 192 14.44 -8.47 13.44
C GLN A 192 15.93 -8.14 13.61
N PHE A 193 16.49 -7.33 12.71
CA PHE A 193 17.90 -6.93 12.80
C PHE A 193 18.20 -6.15 14.08
N GLN A 194 17.33 -5.22 14.47
CA GLN A 194 17.49 -4.45 15.71
C GLN A 194 17.40 -5.30 16.98
N THR A 195 16.49 -6.27 17.00
CA THR A 195 16.20 -7.06 18.21
C THR A 195 17.03 -8.35 18.31
N GLN A 196 17.41 -8.93 17.18
CA GLN A 196 18.06 -10.25 17.10
C GLN A 196 19.44 -10.21 16.42
N GLY A 197 19.84 -9.05 15.86
CA GLY A 197 21.10 -8.89 15.11
C GLY A 197 21.10 -9.58 13.74
N LYS A 198 19.97 -10.13 13.28
CA LYS A 198 19.85 -10.90 12.03
C LYS A 198 18.46 -10.84 11.45
N VAL A 199 18.33 -11.17 10.16
CA VAL A 199 17.07 -11.32 9.43
C VAL A 199 16.83 -12.80 9.14
N LYS A 200 15.57 -13.25 9.26
CA LYS A 200 15.12 -14.61 8.94
C LYS A 200 14.17 -14.57 7.76
N LEU A 201 14.48 -15.35 6.73
CA LEU A 201 13.63 -15.57 5.56
C LEU A 201 13.05 -16.99 5.59
N PHE A 202 11.99 -17.21 4.84
CA PHE A 202 11.47 -18.56 4.63
C PHE A 202 12.35 -19.33 3.65
N ALA A 203 12.52 -20.62 3.92
CA ALA A 203 13.05 -21.58 2.98
C ALA A 203 12.21 -21.66 1.70
N GLY A 204 12.72 -22.31 0.69
CA GLY A 204 12.09 -22.45 -0.61
C GLY A 204 10.72 -23.14 -0.54
N CYS A 205 9.82 -22.70 -1.39
CA CYS A 205 8.52 -23.32 -1.64
C CYS A 205 8.09 -23.07 -3.09
N ASP A 206 7.13 -23.85 -3.60
CA ASP A 206 6.56 -23.70 -4.94
C ASP A 206 7.61 -23.64 -6.07
N GLY A 207 8.70 -24.39 -5.94
CA GLY A 207 9.80 -24.44 -6.90
C GLY A 207 10.86 -23.35 -6.77
N TYR A 208 10.70 -22.42 -5.82
CA TYR A 208 11.70 -21.40 -5.52
C TYR A 208 12.73 -21.91 -4.50
N ALA A 209 13.98 -21.48 -4.65
CA ALA A 209 15.03 -21.69 -3.64
C ALA A 209 14.76 -20.83 -2.38
N ASP A 210 15.58 -20.99 -1.35
CA ASP A 210 15.48 -20.28 -0.09
C ASP A 210 15.49 -18.75 -0.29
N GLY A 211 14.43 -18.07 0.18
CA GLY A 211 14.26 -16.64 0.06
C GLY A 211 14.12 -16.10 -1.38
N ALA A 212 14.00 -17.00 -2.37
CA ALA A 212 13.94 -16.61 -3.78
C ALA A 212 12.53 -16.35 -4.31
N GLN A 213 11.48 -16.53 -3.49
CA GLN A 213 10.13 -16.09 -3.83
C GLN A 213 10.15 -14.58 -4.13
N GLN A 214 9.33 -14.12 -5.08
CA GLN A 214 9.41 -12.77 -5.63
C GLN A 214 8.14 -11.97 -5.42
N ARG A 215 8.30 -10.66 -5.20
CA ARG A 215 7.21 -9.69 -5.11
C ARG A 215 7.56 -8.42 -5.86
N ASP A 216 6.55 -7.76 -6.36
CA ASP A 216 6.67 -6.38 -6.78
C ASP A 216 6.57 -5.48 -5.53
N PHE A 217 7.72 -5.04 -5.04
CA PHE A 217 7.83 -4.14 -3.89
C PHE A 217 7.82 -2.69 -4.37
N VAL A 218 6.85 -1.90 -3.92
CA VAL A 218 6.70 -0.50 -4.31
C VAL A 218 6.84 0.42 -3.10
N TYR A 219 7.68 1.44 -3.22
CA TYR A 219 7.90 2.43 -2.17
C TYR A 219 6.71 3.39 -2.08
N VAL A 220 6.28 3.74 -0.87
CA VAL A 220 5.04 4.50 -0.64
C VAL A 220 5.02 5.87 -1.30
N ASP A 221 6.18 6.56 -1.41
CA ASP A 221 6.21 7.85 -2.10
C ASP A 221 5.83 7.73 -3.59
N ASP A 222 6.16 6.60 -4.23
CA ASP A 222 5.78 6.37 -5.61
C ASP A 222 4.28 6.07 -5.73
N VAL A 223 3.70 5.42 -4.72
CA VAL A 223 2.24 5.27 -4.60
C VAL A 223 1.56 6.63 -4.50
N VAL A 224 2.10 7.53 -3.67
CA VAL A 224 1.59 8.91 -3.53
C VAL A 224 1.68 9.65 -4.86
N LYS A 225 2.82 9.59 -5.56
CA LYS A 225 3.00 10.26 -6.87
C LYS A 225 1.97 9.81 -7.91
N VAL A 226 1.69 8.50 -7.97
CA VAL A 226 0.67 7.98 -8.91
C VAL A 226 -0.73 8.47 -8.53
N ASN A 227 -1.10 8.43 -7.25
CA ASN A 227 -2.39 8.95 -6.81
C ASN A 227 -2.56 10.43 -7.15
N LEU A 228 -1.53 11.25 -6.91
CA LEU A 228 -1.54 12.67 -7.22
C LEU A 228 -1.52 12.97 -8.73
N HIS A 229 -0.89 12.11 -9.54
CA HIS A 229 -0.98 12.19 -11.00
C HIS A 229 -2.43 12.06 -11.47
N PHE A 230 -3.18 11.08 -10.98
CA PHE A 230 -4.58 10.92 -11.38
C PHE A 230 -5.49 12.03 -10.82
N LEU A 231 -5.17 12.64 -9.69
CA LEU A 231 -5.87 13.85 -9.23
C LEU A 231 -5.71 15.01 -10.24
N ASP A 232 -4.50 15.13 -10.82
CA ASP A 232 -4.18 16.16 -11.81
C ASP A 232 -4.73 15.85 -13.22
N HIS A 233 -5.16 14.59 -13.46
CA HIS A 233 -5.66 14.12 -14.77
C HIS A 233 -7.04 13.47 -14.63
N PRO A 234 -8.10 14.29 -14.40
CA PRO A 234 -9.44 13.80 -14.11
C PRO A 234 -10.12 13.10 -15.30
N GLU A 235 -9.58 13.22 -16.51
CA GLU A 235 -10.02 12.55 -17.73
C GLU A 235 -9.80 11.02 -17.70
N HIS A 236 -8.97 10.52 -16.81
CA HIS A 236 -8.68 9.09 -16.69
C HIS A 236 -9.53 8.42 -15.61
N SER A 237 -10.23 7.37 -16.00
CA SER A 237 -11.00 6.49 -15.11
C SER A 237 -10.66 5.03 -15.37
N GLY A 238 -10.83 4.19 -14.36
CA GLY A 238 -10.63 2.75 -14.48
C GLY A 238 -9.89 2.15 -13.31
N ILE A 239 -9.46 0.89 -13.50
CA ILE A 239 -8.68 0.15 -12.51
C ILE A 239 -7.28 -0.04 -13.06
N PHE A 240 -6.27 0.25 -12.24
CA PHE A 240 -4.86 0.27 -12.61
C PHE A 240 -4.04 -0.50 -11.59
N ASN A 241 -3.09 -1.30 -12.06
CA ASN A 241 -2.05 -1.85 -11.20
C ASN A 241 -1.12 -0.73 -10.71
N LEU A 242 -0.76 -0.80 -9.43
CA LEU A 242 0.22 0.09 -8.84
C LEU A 242 1.29 -0.72 -8.11
N GLY A 243 2.32 -1.03 -8.84
CA GLY A 243 3.59 -1.65 -8.48
C GLY A 243 4.71 -0.97 -9.27
N THR A 244 5.87 -1.59 -9.31
CA THR A 244 7.04 -1.10 -10.05
C THR A 244 7.15 -1.72 -11.45
N GLY A 245 6.43 -2.82 -11.71
CA GLY A 245 6.60 -3.67 -12.90
C GLY A 245 7.87 -4.51 -12.85
N ARG A 246 8.44 -4.69 -11.66
CA ARG A 246 9.64 -5.50 -11.44
C ARG A 246 9.50 -6.35 -10.18
N ALA A 247 9.47 -7.65 -10.35
CA ALA A 247 9.52 -8.60 -9.26
C ALA A 247 10.94 -8.69 -8.70
N GLN A 248 11.09 -8.62 -7.39
CA GLN A 248 12.36 -8.82 -6.68
C GLN A 248 12.19 -9.85 -5.57
N SER A 249 13.26 -10.59 -5.27
CA SER A 249 13.23 -11.65 -4.27
C SER A 249 13.25 -11.10 -2.84
N PHE A 250 12.80 -11.92 -1.89
CA PHE A 250 12.97 -11.60 -0.48
C PHE A 250 14.45 -11.55 -0.08
N ASN A 251 15.33 -12.28 -0.78
CA ASN A 251 16.78 -12.18 -0.62
C ASN A 251 17.28 -10.76 -0.97
N GLU A 252 16.90 -10.21 -2.12
CA GLU A 252 17.29 -8.86 -2.53
C GLU A 252 16.78 -7.81 -1.52
N LEU A 253 15.52 -7.94 -1.06
CA LEU A 253 14.97 -7.05 -0.05
C LEU A 253 15.73 -7.14 1.29
N ALA A 254 16.11 -8.36 1.73
CA ALA A 254 16.87 -8.56 2.96
C ALA A 254 18.29 -8.01 2.84
N VAL A 255 18.97 -8.21 1.72
CA VAL A 255 20.30 -7.66 1.43
C VAL A 255 20.25 -6.12 1.47
N ALA A 256 19.29 -5.50 0.79
CA ALA A 256 19.11 -4.06 0.80
C ALA A 256 18.89 -3.52 2.23
N ASN A 257 18.01 -4.20 3.00
CA ASN A 257 17.66 -3.78 4.36
C ASN A 257 18.86 -3.89 5.33
N LEU A 258 19.53 -5.04 5.34
CA LEU A 258 20.71 -5.27 6.20
C LEU A 258 21.83 -4.29 5.87
N ASN A 259 22.11 -4.06 4.58
CA ASN A 259 23.14 -3.13 4.16
C ASN A 259 22.79 -1.69 4.51
N ALA A 260 21.52 -1.27 4.35
CA ALA A 260 21.08 0.08 4.75
C ALA A 260 21.21 0.30 6.27
N CYS A 261 20.77 -0.67 7.09
CA CYS A 261 20.94 -0.59 8.55
C CYS A 261 22.40 -0.50 8.99
N ARG A 262 23.27 -1.33 8.38
CA ARG A 262 24.71 -1.36 8.69
C ARG A 262 25.42 -0.11 8.20
N ALA A 263 25.04 0.42 7.03
CA ALA A 263 25.59 1.68 6.52
C ALA A 263 25.30 2.87 7.46
N LEU A 264 24.05 2.96 7.98
CA LEU A 264 23.71 3.99 8.97
C LEU A 264 24.49 3.83 10.29
N ALA A 265 24.62 2.61 10.80
CA ALA A 265 25.42 2.35 12.01
C ALA A 265 26.88 2.69 11.79
N HIS A 266 27.44 2.34 10.62
CA HIS A 266 28.81 2.65 10.24
C HIS A 266 29.05 4.17 10.15
N ALA A 267 28.14 4.90 9.50
CA ALA A 267 28.24 6.37 9.38
C ALA A 267 28.23 7.10 10.73
N LYS A 268 27.61 6.53 11.76
CA LYS A 268 27.63 7.07 13.14
C LYS A 268 28.93 6.80 13.89
N SER A 269 29.71 5.79 13.47
CA SER A 269 30.90 5.31 14.20
C SER A 269 32.21 5.46 13.44
N SER A 270 32.20 5.71 12.14
CA SER A 270 33.39 5.74 11.28
C SER A 270 33.26 6.78 10.17
N GLN A 271 34.42 7.32 9.74
CA GLN A 271 34.55 8.22 8.59
C GLN A 271 35.01 7.47 7.32
N THR A 272 35.28 6.17 7.42
CA THR A 272 35.68 5.37 6.25
C THR A 272 34.48 5.01 5.38
N PRO A 273 34.65 4.79 4.07
CA PRO A 273 33.56 4.32 3.21
C PRO A 273 32.98 2.99 3.71
N TYR A 274 31.66 2.87 3.72
CA TYR A 274 30.97 1.62 4.00
C TYR A 274 31.06 0.68 2.80
N SER A 275 31.36 -0.61 3.04
CA SER A 275 31.30 -1.66 2.04
C SER A 275 30.07 -2.54 2.26
N ALA A 276 29.19 -2.60 1.25
CA ALA A 276 28.02 -3.46 1.27
C ALA A 276 28.45 -4.93 1.15
N LEU A 277 27.70 -5.80 1.85
CA LEU A 277 27.91 -7.25 1.78
C LEU A 277 26.92 -7.88 0.78
N SER A 278 27.41 -8.88 0.06
CA SER A 278 26.60 -9.75 -0.79
C SER A 278 25.71 -10.69 0.06
N LEU A 279 24.75 -11.35 -0.59
CA LEU A 279 23.90 -12.36 0.07
C LEU A 279 24.73 -13.46 0.76
N SER A 280 25.74 -13.99 0.08
CA SER A 280 26.60 -15.03 0.61
C SER A 280 27.43 -14.58 1.82
N GLU A 281 27.93 -13.36 1.80
CA GLU A 281 28.69 -12.77 2.92
C GLU A 281 27.78 -12.51 4.13
N LEU A 282 26.55 -11.99 3.91
CA LEU A 282 25.56 -11.80 4.97
C LEU A 282 25.17 -13.13 5.64
N HIS A 283 24.97 -14.19 4.85
CA HIS A 283 24.69 -15.53 5.36
C HIS A 283 25.89 -16.10 6.14
N SER A 284 27.11 -16.03 5.59
CA SER A 284 28.33 -16.49 6.24
C SER A 284 28.62 -15.73 7.55
N ALA A 285 28.25 -14.47 7.64
CA ALA A 285 28.37 -13.64 8.84
C ALA A 285 27.25 -13.92 9.87
N GLY A 286 26.30 -14.82 9.60
CA GLY A 286 25.16 -15.11 10.48
C GLY A 286 24.14 -13.99 10.59
N LEU A 287 24.17 -13.02 9.67
CA LEU A 287 23.25 -11.88 9.63
C LEU A 287 21.95 -12.20 8.89
N LEU A 288 21.94 -13.27 8.09
CA LEU A 288 20.78 -13.77 7.37
C LEU A 288 20.66 -15.29 7.55
N GLU A 289 19.46 -15.76 7.90
CA GLU A 289 19.14 -17.17 8.10
C GLU A 289 17.88 -17.56 7.33
N TYR A 290 17.76 -18.85 7.00
CA TYR A 290 16.54 -19.41 6.45
C TYR A 290 15.83 -20.28 7.48
N THR A 291 14.50 -20.14 7.56
CA THR A 291 13.64 -20.94 8.46
C THR A 291 12.66 -21.77 7.62
N PRO A 292 12.21 -22.93 8.13
CA PRO A 292 11.23 -23.73 7.40
C PRO A 292 10.00 -22.94 6.98
N PHE A 293 9.52 -23.19 5.76
CA PHE A 293 8.30 -22.53 5.26
C PHE A 293 7.10 -22.97 6.11
N PRO A 294 6.27 -22.02 6.63
CA PRO A 294 5.16 -22.36 7.52
C PRO A 294 4.07 -23.17 6.81
N ASP A 295 3.67 -24.31 7.38
CA ASP A 295 2.61 -25.16 6.82
C ASP A 295 1.27 -24.41 6.64
N ALA A 296 0.94 -23.49 7.54
CA ALA A 296 -0.28 -22.69 7.48
C ALA A 296 -0.39 -21.79 6.22
N LEU A 297 0.73 -21.52 5.55
CA LEU A 297 0.79 -20.71 4.34
C LEU A 297 0.76 -21.54 3.05
N LYS A 298 0.99 -22.86 3.13
CA LYS A 298 0.98 -23.74 1.94
C LYS A 298 -0.36 -23.66 1.21
N GLY A 299 -0.34 -23.45 -0.10
CA GLY A 299 -1.54 -23.33 -0.95
C GLY A 299 -2.31 -22.01 -0.81
N LYS A 300 -1.87 -21.10 0.08
CA LYS A 300 -2.48 -19.77 0.26
C LYS A 300 -1.48 -18.62 0.02
N TYR A 301 -0.25 -18.96 -0.31
CA TYR A 301 0.86 -18.03 -0.48
C TYR A 301 1.07 -17.73 -1.97
N GLN A 302 1.16 -16.46 -2.31
CA GLN A 302 1.57 -16.05 -3.66
C GLN A 302 3.10 -16.07 -3.71
N SER A 303 3.71 -16.98 -4.45
CA SER A 303 5.17 -17.07 -4.55
C SER A 303 5.77 -16.09 -5.55
N PHE A 304 4.92 -15.48 -6.40
CA PHE A 304 5.31 -14.48 -7.40
C PHE A 304 4.24 -13.41 -7.55
N THR A 305 4.63 -12.14 -7.63
CA THR A 305 3.78 -11.04 -8.12
C THR A 305 4.61 -10.02 -8.88
N GLU A 306 4.10 -9.54 -10.03
CA GLU A 306 4.69 -8.46 -10.84
C GLU A 306 3.58 -7.68 -11.53
N ALA A 307 3.51 -6.38 -11.34
CA ALA A 307 2.48 -5.54 -11.95
C ALA A 307 2.69 -5.38 -13.45
N ASP A 308 1.68 -5.68 -14.26
CA ASP A 308 1.65 -5.17 -15.64
C ASP A 308 1.26 -3.69 -15.57
N LEU A 309 2.17 -2.82 -15.98
CA LEU A 309 2.00 -1.36 -15.95
C LEU A 309 1.48 -0.77 -17.25
N SER A 310 1.18 -1.60 -18.25
CA SER A 310 0.79 -1.13 -19.60
C SER A 310 -0.37 -0.15 -19.54
N LYS A 311 -1.40 -0.44 -18.75
CA LYS A 311 -2.57 0.41 -18.59
C LYS A 311 -2.25 1.73 -17.87
N LEU A 312 -1.42 1.69 -16.83
CA LEU A 312 -0.93 2.87 -16.12
C LEU A 312 -0.13 3.79 -17.06
N ARG A 313 0.73 3.22 -17.89
CA ARG A 313 1.51 3.96 -18.89
C ARG A 313 0.63 4.58 -19.99
N GLN A 314 -0.39 3.86 -20.44
CA GLN A 314 -1.38 4.38 -21.40
C GLN A 314 -2.20 5.54 -20.81
N ALA A 315 -2.44 5.56 -19.51
CA ALA A 315 -3.04 6.69 -18.79
C ALA A 315 -2.06 7.86 -18.53
N GLY A 316 -0.92 7.88 -19.20
CA GLY A 316 0.00 9.02 -19.21
C GLY A 316 1.01 9.06 -18.06
N TYR A 317 0.97 8.15 -17.08
CA TYR A 317 1.97 8.14 -16.02
C TYR A 317 3.33 7.63 -16.53
N GLN A 318 4.31 8.52 -16.67
CA GLN A 318 5.67 8.20 -17.16
C GLN A 318 6.73 8.26 -16.04
N GLY A 319 6.32 8.48 -14.77
CA GLY A 319 7.23 8.53 -13.64
C GLY A 319 7.98 7.20 -13.44
N THR A 320 9.21 7.30 -12.95
CA THR A 320 10.01 6.14 -12.54
C THR A 320 9.64 5.72 -11.12
N PHE A 321 9.81 4.43 -10.84
CA PHE A 321 9.66 3.86 -9.51
C PHE A 321 11.03 3.61 -8.88
N ALA A 322 11.15 3.85 -7.58
CA ALA A 322 12.36 3.55 -6.83
C ALA A 322 12.68 2.04 -6.89
N SER A 323 13.94 1.69 -6.98
CA SER A 323 14.38 0.32 -6.77
C SER A 323 14.20 -0.09 -5.30
N VAL A 324 14.24 -1.39 -5.01
CA VAL A 324 14.23 -1.89 -3.62
C VAL A 324 15.38 -1.28 -2.82
N GLU A 325 16.56 -1.20 -3.41
CA GLU A 325 17.75 -0.63 -2.78
C GLU A 325 17.55 0.84 -2.39
N GLU A 326 17.02 1.64 -3.34
CA GLU A 326 16.76 3.07 -3.13
C GLU A 326 15.64 3.30 -2.10
N GLY A 327 14.51 2.61 -2.27
CA GLY A 327 13.35 2.77 -1.40
C GLY A 327 13.62 2.28 0.02
N VAL A 328 14.31 1.15 0.18
CA VAL A 328 14.71 0.62 1.49
C VAL A 328 15.72 1.56 2.18
N ALA A 329 16.70 2.08 1.45
CA ALA A 329 17.66 3.03 2.03
C ALA A 329 16.96 4.29 2.58
N ARG A 330 16.00 4.87 1.82
CA ARG A 330 15.18 6.00 2.27
C ARG A 330 14.34 5.64 3.50
N TYR A 331 13.71 4.46 3.46
CA TYR A 331 12.86 4.00 4.55
C TYR A 331 13.63 3.76 5.84
N ILE A 332 14.79 3.11 5.78
CA ILE A 332 15.65 2.84 6.96
C ILE A 332 16.17 4.16 7.54
N ALA A 333 16.55 5.13 6.71
CA ALA A 333 16.95 6.46 7.15
C ALA A 333 15.79 7.19 7.87
N TRP A 334 14.58 7.11 7.33
CA TRP A 334 13.39 7.69 7.97
C TRP A 334 13.09 7.03 9.32
N LEU A 335 13.13 5.70 9.41
CA LEU A 335 12.92 4.96 10.66
C LEU A 335 13.98 5.29 11.73
N ASP A 336 15.20 5.60 11.32
CA ASP A 336 16.28 6.00 12.24
C ASP A 336 16.08 7.41 12.79
N SER A 337 15.55 8.32 11.98
CA SER A 337 15.30 9.72 12.39
C SER A 337 13.99 9.89 13.19
N HIS A 338 13.10 8.88 13.21
CA HIS A 338 11.81 8.89 13.91
C HIS A 338 11.72 7.77 14.98
N ALA A 339 12.87 7.27 15.43
CA ALA A 339 13.00 6.21 16.44
C ALA A 339 12.82 6.73 17.88
#